data_5ea53e1892ef877aa03867f2e1311f7d
#
_entry.id   5ea53e1892ef877aa03867f2e1311f7d
#
_cell.length_a   1.000
_cell.length_b   1.000
_cell.length_c   1.000
_cell.angle_alpha   90.00
_cell.angle_beta   90.00
_cell.angle_gamma   90.00
#
_symmetry.space_group_name_H-M   'P 1'
#
loop_
_entity.id
_entity.type
_entity.pdbx_description
1 polymer ?
#
loop_
_entity_poly.entity_id
_entity_poly.type
_entity_poly.pdbx_seq_one_letter_code
_entity_poly.pdbx_strand_id
1 'polypeptide(L)'
;MSGRAGRRGKDDKGIVLQVLDEKMEPAVAKGILYGEADRLDSSYHVTYNMLLNLLRVEGADPDYLVRSSFHQYQQEADAPALVAEATALEAQAEALGEGGDAADAAATKAHVAARRRLAAAEADVLALSRKPAHCLPWLQPGRLATVVAPADWAPTGAAATALGLGVVVAARKPREGEAFASVDAGVACRALAPGDADPRPAHVVDVLVADDDGGAKLACVPLVALAALSAVRVFMPPDLRRPEARARVRRAVDEVARRFAERREAVPELDDARDLGLDGKEAAYGEAARRVAALRAELA
;
A
#
# COMPACT_ATOMS: atom_id res chain seq x y z
N MET A 1 -21.10 -10.78 25.00
CA MET A 1 -21.87 -11.31 26.16
C MET A 1 -23.37 -11.19 25.93
N SER A 2 -23.89 -10.09 25.38
CA SER A 2 -25.32 -9.86 25.11
C SER A 2 -25.99 -10.93 24.24
N GLY A 3 -25.28 -11.54 23.30
CA GLY A 3 -25.78 -12.63 22.45
C GLY A 3 -26.09 -13.96 23.18
N ARG A 4 -25.91 -14.01 24.50
CA ARG A 4 -26.29 -15.16 25.34
C ARG A 4 -27.61 -14.97 26.07
N ALA A 5 -28.21 -13.81 25.93
CA ALA A 5 -29.54 -13.52 26.50
C ALA A 5 -30.63 -14.15 25.62
N GLY A 6 -31.52 -14.88 26.25
CA GLY A 6 -32.59 -15.60 25.58
C GLY A 6 -32.15 -16.92 24.91
N ARG A 7 -33.11 -17.83 24.70
CA ARG A 7 -32.89 -19.13 24.05
C ARG A 7 -33.70 -19.18 22.75
N ARG A 8 -32.99 -19.38 21.64
CA ARG A 8 -33.64 -19.44 20.34
C ARG A 8 -34.73 -20.53 20.32
N GLY A 9 -35.92 -20.15 19.89
CA GLY A 9 -37.07 -21.06 19.79
C GLY A 9 -37.80 -21.36 21.11
N LYS A 10 -37.37 -20.77 22.23
CA LYS A 10 -38.02 -20.93 23.54
C LYS A 10 -38.43 -19.60 24.17
N ASP A 11 -37.64 -18.56 23.96
CA ASP A 11 -37.87 -17.24 24.51
C ASP A 11 -38.16 -16.23 23.39
N ASP A 12 -39.20 -15.43 23.56
CA ASP A 12 -39.60 -14.39 22.60
C ASP A 12 -38.68 -13.16 22.64
N LYS A 13 -38.06 -12.89 23.79
CA LYS A 13 -37.16 -11.75 24.00
C LYS A 13 -36.01 -12.12 24.92
N GLY A 14 -34.82 -11.64 24.61
CA GLY A 14 -33.68 -11.65 25.50
C GLY A 14 -33.51 -10.30 26.18
N ILE A 15 -33.37 -10.30 27.50
CA ILE A 15 -33.18 -9.08 28.27
C ILE A 15 -31.74 -9.04 28.77
N VAL A 16 -31.04 -7.94 28.49
CA VAL A 16 -29.68 -7.67 28.98
C VAL A 16 -29.70 -6.43 29.83
N LEU A 17 -29.30 -6.58 31.10
CA LEU A 17 -29.13 -5.47 32.04
C LEU A 17 -27.64 -5.18 32.13
N GLN A 18 -27.26 -3.98 31.69
CA GLN A 18 -25.89 -3.52 31.77
C GLN A 18 -25.72 -2.52 32.91
N VAL A 19 -24.90 -2.89 33.88
CA VAL A 19 -24.53 -1.98 34.96
C VAL A 19 -23.32 -1.18 34.52
N LEU A 20 -23.45 0.13 34.43
CA LEU A 20 -22.38 1.05 34.02
C LEU A 20 -21.80 1.70 35.28
N ASP A 21 -20.47 1.89 35.27
CA ASP A 21 -19.78 2.70 36.30
C ASP A 21 -20.08 4.18 36.03
N GLU A 22 -20.28 4.96 37.10
CA GLU A 22 -20.49 6.41 37.05
C GLU A 22 -19.29 7.14 36.36
N LYS A 23 -18.11 6.55 36.40
CA LYS A 23 -16.90 7.08 35.76
C LYS A 23 -16.81 6.76 34.28
N MET A 24 -17.71 5.94 33.72
CA MET A 24 -17.68 5.55 32.32
C MET A 24 -18.22 6.69 31.45
N GLU A 25 -17.44 7.12 30.48
CA GLU A 25 -17.89 8.14 29.53
C GLU A 25 -19.11 7.65 28.72
N PRO A 26 -20.12 8.51 28.50
CA PRO A 26 -21.33 8.14 27.75
C PRO A 26 -21.04 7.63 26.32
N ALA A 27 -19.96 8.12 25.67
CA ALA A 27 -19.54 7.67 24.35
C ALA A 27 -19.06 6.21 24.36
N VAL A 28 -18.34 5.79 25.41
CA VAL A 28 -17.87 4.41 25.60
C VAL A 28 -19.06 3.50 25.87
N ALA A 29 -19.99 3.90 26.76
CA ALA A 29 -21.21 3.15 27.04
C ALA A 29 -22.05 2.94 25.77
N LYS A 30 -22.22 3.97 24.95
CA LYS A 30 -22.91 3.90 23.67
C LYS A 30 -22.18 2.95 22.67
N GLY A 31 -20.84 2.99 22.63
CA GLY A 31 -20.03 2.08 21.82
C GLY A 31 -20.21 0.61 22.22
N ILE A 32 -20.31 0.33 23.53
CA ILE A 32 -20.56 -1.04 24.04
C ILE A 32 -21.97 -1.53 23.68
N LEU A 33 -22.97 -0.64 23.71
CA LEU A 33 -24.37 -1.00 23.46
C LEU A 33 -24.71 -1.13 21.98
N TYR A 34 -24.20 -0.25 21.15
CA TYR A 34 -24.55 -0.11 19.73
C TYR A 34 -23.37 -0.29 18.79
N GLY A 35 -22.18 -0.61 19.31
CA GLY A 35 -21.00 -0.89 18.48
C GLY A 35 -21.20 -2.18 17.67
N GLU A 36 -20.56 -2.22 16.53
CA GLU A 36 -20.45 -3.44 15.75
C GLU A 36 -19.51 -4.43 16.44
N ALA A 37 -19.76 -5.72 16.25
CA ALA A 37 -18.85 -6.75 16.73
C ALA A 37 -17.50 -6.62 16.01
N ASP A 38 -16.42 -6.85 16.75
CA ASP A 38 -15.09 -6.93 16.15
C ASP A 38 -15.07 -8.02 15.10
N ARG A 39 -14.52 -7.72 13.94
CA ARG A 39 -14.33 -8.70 12.88
C ARG A 39 -13.28 -9.71 13.31
N LEU A 40 -13.60 -10.97 13.13
CA LEU A 40 -12.64 -12.07 13.26
C LEU A 40 -11.95 -12.25 11.91
N ASP A 41 -10.85 -11.53 11.74
CA ASP A 41 -10.01 -11.69 10.56
C ASP A 41 -9.02 -12.84 10.84
N SER A 42 -9.32 -14.01 10.25
CA SER A 42 -8.41 -15.14 10.32
C SER A 42 -7.23 -14.91 9.38
N SER A 43 -6.03 -15.06 9.88
CA SER A 43 -4.81 -15.05 9.07
C SER A 43 -3.98 -16.29 9.33
N TYR A 44 -3.31 -16.78 8.27
CA TYR A 44 -2.44 -17.92 8.37
C TYR A 44 -1.10 -17.50 8.97
N HIS A 45 -0.83 -17.97 10.19
CA HIS A 45 0.45 -17.74 10.86
C HIS A 45 1.01 -19.05 11.41
N VAL A 46 2.16 -19.46 10.90
CA VAL A 46 2.94 -20.55 11.49
C VAL A 46 3.99 -19.94 12.41
N THR A 47 3.79 -20.09 13.72
CA THR A 47 4.74 -19.63 14.73
C THR A 47 5.57 -20.78 15.28
N TYR A 48 6.79 -20.48 15.75
CA TYR A 48 7.63 -21.49 16.42
C TYR A 48 6.93 -22.15 17.61
N ASN A 49 6.18 -21.37 18.39
CA ASN A 49 5.42 -21.91 19.52
C ASN A 49 4.36 -22.91 19.08
N MET A 50 3.70 -22.68 17.96
CA MET A 50 2.73 -23.60 17.39
C MET A 50 3.40 -24.90 16.95
N LEU A 51 4.53 -24.82 16.25
CA LEU A 51 5.30 -25.99 15.81
C LEU A 51 5.85 -26.79 17.01
N LEU A 52 6.41 -26.12 18.01
CA LEU A 52 6.90 -26.75 19.22
C LEU A 52 5.78 -27.43 20.04
N ASN A 53 4.60 -26.81 20.11
CA ASN A 53 3.47 -27.40 20.78
C ASN A 53 2.94 -28.63 20.02
N LEU A 54 2.97 -28.61 18.70
CA LEU A 54 2.63 -29.78 17.87
C LEU A 54 3.60 -30.94 18.09
N LEU A 55 4.91 -30.68 18.14
CA LEU A 55 5.92 -31.69 18.41
C LEU A 55 5.78 -32.36 19.81
N ARG A 56 5.07 -31.69 20.73
CA ARG A 56 4.77 -32.25 22.07
C ARG A 56 3.58 -33.19 22.07
N VAL A 57 2.75 -33.16 21.01
CA VAL A 57 1.60 -34.03 20.85
C VAL A 57 2.06 -35.32 20.16
N GLU A 58 1.88 -36.45 20.84
CA GLU A 58 2.30 -37.76 20.33
C GLU A 58 1.56 -38.08 19.03
N GLY A 59 2.30 -38.35 17.94
CA GLY A 59 1.76 -38.62 16.62
C GLY A 59 1.36 -37.42 15.78
N ALA A 60 1.61 -36.18 16.23
CA ALA A 60 1.38 -34.99 15.42
C ALA A 60 2.57 -34.72 14.50
N ASP A 61 2.31 -34.59 13.20
CA ASP A 61 3.28 -34.19 12.18
C ASP A 61 3.05 -32.71 11.82
N PRO A 62 4.03 -31.83 12.08
CA PRO A 62 3.94 -30.42 11.70
C PRO A 62 3.72 -30.22 10.19
N ASP A 63 4.35 -31.06 9.36
CA ASP A 63 4.20 -30.97 7.89
C ASP A 63 2.77 -31.31 7.47
N TYR A 64 2.15 -32.29 8.13
CA TYR A 64 0.75 -32.63 7.89
C TYR A 64 -0.18 -31.45 8.18
N LEU A 65 0.07 -30.72 9.28
CA LEU A 65 -0.74 -29.57 9.66
C LEU A 65 -0.63 -28.45 8.62
N VAL A 66 0.59 -28.15 8.15
CA VAL A 66 0.81 -27.13 7.11
C VAL A 66 0.11 -27.52 5.82
N ARG A 67 0.27 -28.77 5.36
CA ARG A 67 -0.35 -29.29 4.14
C ARG A 67 -1.89 -29.37 4.22
N SER A 68 -2.43 -29.61 5.42
CA SER A 68 -3.89 -29.68 5.65
C SER A 68 -4.50 -28.31 5.98
N SER A 69 -3.74 -27.23 5.89
CA SER A 69 -4.24 -25.88 6.17
C SER A 69 -5.16 -25.37 5.07
N PHE A 70 -6.14 -24.54 5.44
CA PHE A 70 -7.00 -23.87 4.47
C PHE A 70 -6.21 -22.99 3.49
N HIS A 71 -5.12 -22.39 3.96
CA HIS A 71 -4.21 -21.62 3.12
C HIS A 71 -3.59 -22.49 2.00
N GLN A 72 -3.11 -23.69 2.35
CA GLN A 72 -2.58 -24.63 1.35
C GLN A 72 -3.66 -25.06 0.33
N TYR A 73 -4.85 -25.36 0.82
CA TYR A 73 -5.99 -25.68 -0.04
C TYR A 73 -6.30 -24.53 -1.03
N GLN A 74 -6.29 -23.28 -0.58
CA GLN A 74 -6.50 -22.13 -1.48
C GLN A 74 -5.39 -22.03 -2.53
N GLN A 75 -4.13 -22.18 -2.12
CA GLN A 75 -3.00 -22.16 -3.06
C GLN A 75 -3.07 -23.30 -4.09
N GLU A 76 -3.42 -24.50 -3.67
CA GLU A 76 -3.59 -25.64 -4.57
C GLU A 76 -4.77 -25.45 -5.53
N ALA A 77 -5.84 -24.81 -5.08
CA ALA A 77 -7.00 -24.49 -5.92
C ALA A 77 -6.65 -23.44 -7.00
N ASP A 78 -5.80 -22.48 -6.69
CA ASP A 78 -5.41 -21.41 -7.62
C ASP A 78 -4.25 -21.82 -8.56
N ALA A 79 -3.43 -22.81 -8.16
CA ALA A 79 -2.28 -23.28 -8.92
C ALA A 79 -2.61 -23.71 -10.37
N PRO A 80 -3.69 -24.45 -10.66
CA PRO A 80 -4.01 -24.84 -12.04
C PRO A 80 -4.29 -23.64 -12.96
N ALA A 81 -4.95 -22.60 -12.43
CA ALA A 81 -5.22 -21.38 -13.19
C ALA A 81 -3.93 -20.63 -13.53
N LEU A 82 -3.02 -20.50 -12.56
CA LEU A 82 -1.72 -19.87 -12.76
C LEU A 82 -0.84 -20.65 -13.73
N VAL A 83 -0.85 -21.99 -13.66
CA VAL A 83 -0.12 -22.84 -14.61
C VAL A 83 -0.69 -22.69 -16.02
N ALA A 84 -2.01 -22.65 -16.19
CA ALA A 84 -2.63 -22.43 -17.48
C ALA A 84 -2.29 -21.06 -18.06
N GLU A 85 -2.29 -20.02 -17.23
CA GLU A 85 -1.88 -18.66 -17.63
C GLU A 85 -0.40 -18.62 -18.02
N ALA A 86 0.48 -19.22 -17.23
CA ALA A 86 1.92 -19.31 -17.55
C ALA A 86 2.14 -20.01 -18.89
N THR A 87 1.49 -21.16 -19.12
CA THR A 87 1.58 -21.90 -20.39
C THR A 87 1.06 -21.07 -21.57
N ALA A 88 -0.03 -20.33 -21.37
CA ALA A 88 -0.58 -19.45 -22.40
C ALA A 88 0.37 -18.29 -22.73
N LEU A 89 1.02 -17.70 -21.71
CA LEU A 89 2.01 -16.64 -21.90
C LEU A 89 3.28 -17.15 -22.57
N GLU A 90 3.73 -18.35 -22.21
CA GLU A 90 4.88 -19.02 -22.86
C GLU A 90 4.59 -19.29 -24.33
N ALA A 91 3.40 -19.81 -24.67
CA ALA A 91 2.99 -20.02 -26.05
C ALA A 91 2.89 -18.71 -26.85
N GLN A 92 2.41 -17.63 -26.21
CA GLN A 92 2.39 -16.29 -26.83
C GLN A 92 3.80 -15.76 -27.06
N ALA A 93 4.70 -15.93 -26.08
CA ALA A 93 6.10 -15.53 -26.21
C ALA A 93 6.80 -16.30 -27.35
N GLU A 94 6.55 -17.61 -27.46
CA GLU A 94 7.07 -18.45 -28.53
C GLU A 94 6.50 -18.05 -29.92
N ALA A 95 5.18 -17.74 -29.98
CA ALA A 95 4.53 -17.29 -31.22
C ALA A 95 5.02 -15.90 -31.68
N LEU A 96 5.37 -15.02 -30.74
CA LEU A 96 6.01 -13.74 -31.06
C LEU A 96 7.41 -13.93 -31.63
N GLY A 97 8.07 -15.04 -31.29
CA GLY A 97 9.40 -15.42 -31.78
C GLY A 97 10.46 -14.37 -31.43
N GLU A 98 11.69 -14.62 -31.82
CA GLU A 98 12.71 -13.58 -31.92
C GLU A 98 12.51 -12.81 -33.25
N GLY A 99 11.31 -12.25 -33.41
CA GLY A 99 10.92 -11.53 -34.63
C GLY A 99 11.54 -10.14 -34.64
N GLY A 100 12.58 -9.98 -35.44
CA GLY A 100 13.21 -8.70 -35.65
C GLY A 100 14.61 -8.91 -36.22
N ASP A 101 15.11 -7.91 -36.92
CA ASP A 101 16.51 -7.87 -37.29
C ASP A 101 17.35 -7.93 -36.00
N ALA A 102 18.42 -8.71 -35.98
CA ALA A 102 19.27 -8.88 -34.80
C ALA A 102 19.80 -7.53 -34.27
N ALA A 103 19.93 -6.53 -35.14
CA ALA A 103 20.28 -5.17 -34.79
C ALA A 103 19.15 -4.46 -33.98
N ASP A 104 17.90 -4.64 -34.39
CA ASP A 104 16.74 -4.07 -33.71
C ASP A 104 16.52 -4.71 -32.32
N ALA A 105 16.74 -6.04 -32.23
CA ALA A 105 16.67 -6.74 -30.96
C ALA A 105 17.76 -6.27 -29.99
N ALA A 106 18.99 -6.04 -30.48
CA ALA A 106 20.08 -5.50 -29.67
C ALA A 106 19.82 -4.07 -29.24
N ALA A 107 19.29 -3.20 -30.13
CA ALA A 107 18.92 -1.83 -29.83
C ALA A 107 17.79 -1.76 -28.79
N THR A 108 16.76 -2.59 -28.94
CA THR A 108 15.65 -2.69 -28.00
C THR A 108 16.14 -3.14 -26.61
N LYS A 109 17.02 -4.16 -26.58
CA LYS A 109 17.62 -4.64 -25.32
C LYS A 109 18.46 -3.57 -24.64
N ALA A 110 19.25 -2.80 -25.39
CA ALA A 110 20.02 -1.69 -24.88
C ALA A 110 19.12 -0.58 -24.34
N HIS A 111 18.05 -0.23 -25.06
CA HIS A 111 17.06 0.77 -24.63
C HIS A 111 16.36 0.34 -23.32
N VAL A 112 15.90 -0.92 -23.22
CA VAL A 112 15.29 -1.46 -22.00
C VAL A 112 16.28 -1.43 -20.84
N ALA A 113 17.55 -1.78 -21.08
CA ALA A 113 18.58 -1.71 -20.05
C ALA A 113 18.83 -0.27 -19.57
N ALA A 114 18.88 0.69 -20.50
CA ALA A 114 19.02 2.11 -20.17
C ALA A 114 17.82 2.64 -19.37
N ARG A 115 16.60 2.27 -19.77
CA ARG A 115 15.36 2.60 -19.04
C ARG A 115 15.37 2.04 -17.60
N ARG A 116 15.84 0.80 -17.41
CA ARG A 116 15.98 0.20 -16.08
C ARG A 116 17.00 0.94 -15.21
N ARG A 117 18.14 1.34 -15.81
CA ARG A 117 19.14 2.16 -15.09
C ARG A 117 18.58 3.52 -14.69
N LEU A 118 17.80 4.15 -15.57
CA LEU A 118 17.12 5.41 -15.26
C LEU A 118 16.13 5.23 -14.12
N ALA A 119 15.25 4.23 -14.19
CA ALA A 119 14.27 3.97 -13.13
C ALA A 119 14.94 3.69 -11.76
N ALA A 120 16.06 2.96 -11.75
CA ALA A 120 16.83 2.74 -10.52
C ALA A 120 17.41 4.05 -9.97
N ALA A 121 17.99 4.91 -10.84
CA ALA A 121 18.53 6.19 -10.42
C ALA A 121 17.43 7.17 -9.93
N GLU A 122 16.25 7.15 -10.55
CA GLU A 122 15.09 7.93 -10.08
C GLU A 122 14.60 7.42 -8.73
N ALA A 123 14.60 6.11 -8.49
CA ALA A 123 14.27 5.54 -7.18
C ALA A 123 15.29 5.95 -6.10
N ASP A 124 16.58 6.02 -6.43
CA ASP A 124 17.61 6.52 -5.51
C ASP A 124 17.37 7.99 -5.11
N VAL A 125 17.05 8.85 -6.08
CA VAL A 125 16.69 10.25 -5.83
C VAL A 125 15.46 10.34 -4.93
N LEU A 126 14.43 9.55 -5.23
CA LEU A 126 13.19 9.51 -4.46
C LEU A 126 13.45 9.04 -3.02
N ALA A 127 14.26 8.00 -2.83
CA ALA A 127 14.62 7.49 -1.51
C ALA A 127 15.34 8.54 -0.65
N LEU A 128 16.19 9.39 -1.28
CA LEU A 128 16.89 10.48 -0.61
C LEU A 128 15.93 11.63 -0.25
N SER A 129 15.09 12.05 -1.20
CA SER A 129 14.15 13.17 -0.98
C SER A 129 13.01 12.80 -0.02
N ARG A 130 12.63 11.52 0.04
CA ARG A 130 11.57 11.04 0.94
C ARG A 130 12.08 10.57 2.30
N LYS A 131 13.32 10.90 2.67
CA LYS A 131 13.76 10.72 4.07
C LYS A 131 12.87 11.52 5.02
N PRO A 132 12.52 10.95 6.19
CA PRO A 132 11.63 11.61 7.15
C PRO A 132 12.06 13.04 7.49
N ALA A 133 13.37 13.26 7.63
CA ALA A 133 13.91 14.59 7.97
C ALA A 133 13.55 15.68 6.95
N HIS A 134 13.38 15.32 5.68
CA HIS A 134 13.15 16.29 4.59
C HIS A 134 11.66 16.41 4.25
N CYS A 135 10.93 15.31 4.18
CA CYS A 135 9.57 15.33 3.67
C CYS A 135 8.49 15.50 4.75
N LEU A 136 8.68 15.03 6.00
CA LEU A 136 7.65 15.11 7.05
C LEU A 136 7.11 16.51 7.29
N PRO A 137 7.90 17.60 7.31
CA PRO A 137 7.38 18.95 7.49
C PRO A 137 6.37 19.38 6.41
N TRP A 138 6.43 18.74 5.24
CA TRP A 138 5.59 19.02 4.10
C TRP A 138 4.33 18.14 4.04
N LEU A 139 4.29 17.04 4.79
CA LEU A 139 3.17 16.09 4.80
C LEU A 139 2.05 16.53 5.74
N GLN A 140 1.55 17.73 5.51
CA GLN A 140 0.43 18.28 6.27
C GLN A 140 -0.91 17.76 5.69
N PRO A 141 -1.94 17.55 6.55
CA PRO A 141 -3.26 17.16 6.09
C PRO A 141 -3.81 18.05 4.98
N GLY A 142 -4.40 17.45 3.97
CA GLY A 142 -4.94 18.16 2.81
C GLY A 142 -3.97 18.40 1.66
N ARG A 143 -2.68 18.12 1.82
CA ARG A 143 -1.71 18.26 0.73
C ARG A 143 -1.93 17.21 -0.35
N LEU A 144 -1.92 17.64 -1.60
CA LEU A 144 -1.98 16.72 -2.72
C LEU A 144 -0.60 16.07 -2.93
N ALA A 145 -0.63 14.80 -3.31
CA ALA A 145 0.56 14.04 -3.65
C ALA A 145 0.26 13.05 -4.77
N THR A 146 1.19 12.85 -5.67
CA THR A 146 1.14 11.77 -6.65
C THR A 146 1.64 10.50 -5.98
N VAL A 147 0.80 9.47 -5.93
CA VAL A 147 1.08 8.21 -5.24
C VAL A 147 1.31 7.12 -6.28
N VAL A 148 2.43 6.41 -6.12
CA VAL A 148 2.81 5.28 -6.97
C VAL A 148 3.14 4.12 -6.06
N ALA A 149 2.52 2.97 -6.27
CA ALA A 149 2.92 1.75 -5.57
C ALA A 149 4.31 1.32 -6.07
N PRO A 150 5.31 1.15 -5.20
CA PRO A 150 6.61 0.63 -5.60
C PRO A 150 6.49 -0.75 -6.27
N ALA A 151 7.38 -1.06 -7.19
CA ALA A 151 7.33 -2.31 -7.96
C ALA A 151 7.50 -3.58 -7.08
N ASP A 152 8.20 -3.47 -5.96
CA ASP A 152 8.37 -4.50 -4.94
C ASP A 152 7.09 -4.77 -4.11
N TRP A 153 6.07 -3.92 -4.27
CA TRP A 153 4.73 -4.07 -3.68
C TRP A 153 3.73 -4.69 -4.64
N ALA A 154 4.10 -4.75 -5.92
CA ALA A 154 3.31 -5.43 -6.92
C ALA A 154 3.57 -6.95 -6.88
N PRO A 155 2.59 -7.80 -7.20
CA PRO A 155 2.84 -9.21 -7.43
C PRO A 155 3.99 -9.36 -8.44
N THR A 156 4.81 -10.38 -8.26
CA THR A 156 6.03 -10.61 -9.04
C THR A 156 5.77 -10.42 -10.54
N GLY A 157 6.39 -9.39 -11.13
CA GLY A 157 6.27 -9.07 -12.54
C GLY A 157 5.29 -7.96 -12.93
N ALA A 158 4.52 -7.42 -11.99
CA ALA A 158 3.67 -6.27 -12.26
C ALA A 158 4.47 -4.95 -12.27
N ALA A 159 4.14 -4.07 -13.19
CA ALA A 159 4.69 -2.71 -13.21
C ALA A 159 4.19 -1.91 -12.01
N ALA A 160 4.96 -0.92 -11.56
CA ALA A 160 4.53 0.00 -10.53
C ALA A 160 3.14 0.58 -10.88
N THR A 161 2.17 0.36 -10.00
CA THR A 161 0.80 0.82 -10.25
C THR A 161 0.66 2.25 -9.78
N ALA A 162 0.35 3.16 -10.68
CA ALA A 162 0.05 4.54 -10.33
C ALA A 162 -1.32 4.59 -9.63
N LEU A 163 -1.32 4.93 -8.34
CA LEU A 163 -2.55 5.20 -7.59
C LEU A 163 -3.11 6.60 -7.90
N GLY A 164 -2.35 7.39 -8.66
CA GLY A 164 -2.75 8.71 -9.11
C GLY A 164 -2.65 9.81 -8.06
N LEU A 165 -3.43 10.87 -8.24
CA LEU A 165 -3.44 12.01 -7.34
C LEU A 165 -4.24 11.69 -6.08
N GLY A 166 -3.55 11.69 -4.95
CA GLY A 166 -4.10 11.46 -3.62
C GLY A 166 -3.98 12.67 -2.70
N VAL A 167 -4.58 12.56 -1.53
CA VAL A 167 -4.53 13.60 -0.48
C VAL A 167 -3.90 13.02 0.76
N VAL A 168 -2.88 13.69 1.29
CA VAL A 168 -2.27 13.34 2.57
C VAL A 168 -3.28 13.58 3.69
N VAL A 169 -3.53 12.54 4.48
CA VAL A 169 -4.38 12.59 5.67
C VAL A 169 -3.53 12.77 6.91
N ALA A 170 -2.55 11.91 7.08
CA ALA A 170 -1.63 11.97 8.21
C ALA A 170 -0.31 11.28 7.88
N ALA A 171 0.79 11.77 8.44
CA ALA A 171 2.06 11.05 8.47
C ALA A 171 2.33 10.57 9.89
N ARG A 172 2.68 9.30 10.06
CA ARG A 172 2.82 8.66 11.37
C ARG A 172 3.85 7.53 11.36
N LYS A 173 4.23 7.08 12.53
CA LYS A 173 4.97 5.82 12.66
C LYS A 173 4.04 4.64 12.40
N PRO A 174 4.53 3.55 11.78
CA PRO A 174 3.76 2.34 11.59
C PRO A 174 3.37 1.75 12.95
N ARG A 175 2.19 1.14 13.03
CA ARG A 175 1.75 0.40 14.21
C ARG A 175 2.35 -1.00 14.20
N GLU A 176 2.53 -1.57 15.39
CA GLU A 176 3.00 -2.95 15.51
C GLU A 176 1.98 -3.91 14.89
N GLY A 177 2.43 -4.78 13.97
CA GLY A 177 1.54 -5.71 13.24
C GLY A 177 0.71 -5.07 12.12
N GLU A 178 0.89 -3.79 11.82
CA GLU A 178 0.20 -3.13 10.71
C GLU A 178 0.73 -3.66 9.37
N ALA A 179 -0.15 -4.29 8.60
CA ALA A 179 0.13 -4.58 7.20
C ALA A 179 0.09 -3.26 6.43
N PHE A 180 1.15 -2.97 5.69
CA PHE A 180 1.11 -1.83 4.76
C PHE A 180 0.11 -2.18 3.67
N ALA A 181 -0.92 -1.36 3.56
CA ALA A 181 -2.04 -1.67 2.72
C ALA A 181 -1.58 -1.92 1.30
N SER A 182 -1.72 -3.16 0.89
CA SER A 182 -2.27 -3.39 -0.42
C SER A 182 -3.62 -2.69 -0.45
N VAL A 183 -3.72 -1.76 -1.32
CA VAL A 183 -5.01 -1.34 -1.81
C VAL A 183 -5.60 -2.54 -2.52
N ASP A 184 -6.55 -3.21 -1.89
CA ASP A 184 -7.17 -4.44 -2.30
C ASP A 184 -6.28 -5.67 -2.55
N ALA A 185 -6.52 -6.62 -1.69
CA ALA A 185 -6.35 -8.05 -1.82
C ALA A 185 -5.02 -8.52 -2.41
N GLY A 186 -4.11 -8.91 -1.57
CA GLY A 186 -3.17 -9.96 -1.90
C GLY A 186 -1.69 -9.60 -1.88
N VAL A 187 -1.29 -8.35 -1.69
CA VAL A 187 0.13 -8.07 -1.40
C VAL A 187 0.34 -8.12 0.11
N ALA A 188 0.45 -9.31 0.61
CA ALA A 188 1.02 -9.53 1.93
C ALA A 188 2.40 -8.91 1.95
N CYS A 189 2.65 -8.00 2.88
CA CYS A 189 4.01 -7.66 3.25
C CYS A 189 4.73 -8.99 3.49
N ARG A 190 5.82 -9.22 2.75
CA ARG A 190 6.66 -10.39 2.95
C ARG A 190 6.99 -10.51 4.43
N ALA A 191 6.49 -11.55 5.07
CA ALA A 191 6.83 -11.83 6.45
C ALA A 191 8.35 -11.99 6.51
N LEU A 192 8.99 -11.17 7.35
CA LEU A 192 10.44 -11.22 7.55
C LEU A 192 10.86 -12.57 8.09
N ALA A 193 11.91 -13.13 7.49
CA ALA A 193 12.66 -14.19 8.12
C ALA A 193 13.36 -13.63 9.38
N PRO A 194 13.46 -14.42 10.47
CA PRO A 194 14.19 -14.01 11.68
C PRO A 194 15.66 -13.76 11.30
N GLY A 195 16.12 -12.54 11.42
CA GLY A 195 17.49 -12.14 11.12
C GLY A 195 17.65 -11.08 10.04
N ASP A 196 16.62 -10.82 9.24
CA ASP A 196 16.62 -9.67 8.33
C ASP A 196 16.47 -8.37 9.13
N ALA A 197 17.22 -7.34 8.73
CA ALA A 197 17.01 -5.99 9.25
C ALA A 197 15.55 -5.61 8.98
N ASP A 198 14.85 -5.10 10.01
CA ASP A 198 13.44 -4.75 9.93
C ASP A 198 13.18 -3.83 8.72
N PRO A 199 12.58 -4.31 7.61
CA PRO A 199 12.34 -3.50 6.41
C PRO A 199 11.12 -2.59 6.58
N ARG A 200 10.53 -2.54 7.79
CA ARG A 200 9.40 -1.65 8.03
C ARG A 200 9.86 -0.21 7.83
N PRO A 201 9.13 0.58 7.04
CA PRO A 201 9.46 1.98 6.87
C PRO A 201 9.37 2.70 8.22
N ALA A 202 10.34 3.58 8.49
CA ALA A 202 10.35 4.36 9.73
C ALA A 202 9.08 5.23 9.91
N HIS A 203 8.44 5.61 8.80
CA HIS A 203 7.21 6.39 8.77
C HIS A 203 6.33 5.94 7.60
N VAL A 204 5.03 6.06 7.82
CA VAL A 204 3.98 5.80 6.83
C VAL A 204 3.08 7.01 6.69
N VAL A 205 2.42 7.09 5.55
CA VAL A 205 1.48 8.16 5.23
C VAL A 205 0.12 7.56 4.91
N ASP A 206 -0.88 7.99 5.63
CA ASP A 206 -2.27 7.71 5.30
C ASP A 206 -2.70 8.68 4.19
N VAL A 207 -3.05 8.16 3.02
CA VAL A 207 -3.44 8.92 1.83
C VAL A 207 -4.84 8.52 1.40
N LEU A 208 -5.64 9.50 1.01
CA LEU A 208 -6.93 9.25 0.38
C LEU A 208 -6.71 9.24 -1.13
N VAL A 209 -6.94 8.09 -1.76
CA VAL A 209 -6.80 7.88 -3.20
C VAL A 209 -8.14 7.52 -3.85
N ALA A 210 -8.20 7.54 -5.17
CA ALA A 210 -9.36 7.05 -5.89
C ALA A 210 -9.54 5.56 -5.66
N ASP A 211 -10.78 5.12 -5.59
CA ASP A 211 -11.17 3.73 -5.63
C ASP A 211 -11.56 3.32 -7.05
N ASP A 212 -11.49 2.04 -7.37
CA ASP A 212 -11.80 1.50 -8.70
C ASP A 212 -13.26 1.76 -9.09
N ASP A 213 -14.16 1.89 -8.11
CA ASP A 213 -15.58 2.23 -8.29
C ASP A 213 -15.85 3.75 -8.36
N GLY A 214 -14.81 4.58 -8.48
CA GLY A 214 -14.96 6.06 -8.49
C GLY A 214 -15.18 6.66 -7.11
N GLY A 215 -15.10 5.86 -6.06
CA GLY A 215 -15.13 6.27 -4.66
C GLY A 215 -13.78 6.81 -4.18
N ALA A 216 -13.62 6.82 -2.86
CA ALA A 216 -12.38 7.22 -2.21
C ALA A 216 -12.03 6.24 -1.10
N LYS A 217 -10.83 5.67 -1.19
CA LYS A 217 -10.27 4.76 -0.21
C LYS A 217 -9.08 5.37 0.51
N LEU A 218 -8.91 4.97 1.76
CA LEU A 218 -7.76 5.36 2.56
C LEU A 218 -6.68 4.28 2.38
N ALA A 219 -5.51 4.68 1.89
CA ALA A 219 -4.36 3.81 1.74
C ALA A 219 -3.24 4.23 2.70
N CYS A 220 -2.58 3.27 3.32
CA CYS A 220 -1.38 3.50 4.13
C CYS A 220 -0.16 3.14 3.29
N VAL A 221 0.65 4.12 2.96
CA VAL A 221 1.79 3.97 2.05
C VAL A 221 3.09 4.42 2.70
N PRO A 222 4.27 3.87 2.35
CA PRO A 222 5.55 4.40 2.81
C PRO A 222 5.84 5.74 2.14
N LEU A 223 6.75 6.49 2.72
CA LEU A 223 7.16 7.80 2.18
C LEU A 223 7.64 7.71 0.72
N VAL A 224 8.34 6.66 0.36
CA VAL A 224 8.87 6.44 -1.01
C VAL A 224 7.77 6.21 -2.06
N ALA A 225 6.55 5.88 -1.66
CA ALA A 225 5.41 5.79 -2.57
C ALA A 225 4.86 7.16 -3.01
N LEU A 226 5.29 8.25 -2.35
CA LEU A 226 4.94 9.61 -2.73
C LEU A 226 5.89 10.09 -3.84
N ALA A 227 5.55 9.82 -5.10
CA ALA A 227 6.37 10.18 -6.25
C ALA A 227 6.58 11.69 -6.35
N ALA A 228 5.52 12.48 -6.14
CA ALA A 228 5.59 13.94 -6.12
C ALA A 228 4.70 14.52 -5.01
N LEU A 229 5.14 15.61 -4.43
CA LEU A 229 4.36 16.41 -3.48
C LEU A 229 3.89 17.67 -4.17
N SER A 230 2.62 18.02 -4.05
CA SER A 230 2.09 19.23 -4.66
C SER A 230 2.17 20.45 -3.72
N ALA A 231 2.31 21.63 -4.30
CA ALA A 231 2.12 22.87 -3.57
C ALA A 231 0.67 23.13 -3.16
N VAL A 232 -0.29 22.44 -3.82
CA VAL A 232 -1.73 22.61 -3.59
C VAL A 232 -2.19 21.81 -2.38
N ARG A 233 -3.13 22.42 -1.65
CA ARG A 233 -3.81 21.77 -0.52
C ARG A 233 -5.32 21.90 -0.67
N VAL A 234 -6.04 20.85 -0.28
CA VAL A 234 -7.50 20.84 -0.18
C VAL A 234 -7.94 20.86 1.27
N PHE A 235 -9.13 21.36 1.51
CA PHE A 235 -9.71 21.34 2.86
C PHE A 235 -9.99 19.90 3.29
N MET A 236 -9.54 19.57 4.50
CA MET A 236 -9.76 18.27 5.12
C MET A 236 -10.80 18.36 6.22
N PRO A 237 -11.90 17.61 6.13
CA PRO A 237 -12.86 17.52 7.23
C PRO A 237 -12.23 16.76 8.41
N PRO A 238 -12.62 17.07 9.65
CA PRO A 238 -12.03 16.47 10.84
C PRO A 238 -12.35 14.98 11.01
N ASP A 239 -13.41 14.49 10.39
CA ASP A 239 -13.81 13.08 10.45
C ASP A 239 -13.94 12.47 9.05
N LEU A 240 -12.97 11.64 8.69
CA LEU A 240 -12.93 10.90 7.43
C LEU A 240 -13.50 9.47 7.54
N ARG A 241 -14.05 9.08 8.69
CA ARG A 241 -14.68 7.77 8.85
C ARG A 241 -15.96 7.68 8.02
N ARG A 242 -16.63 8.81 7.81
CA ARG A 242 -17.87 8.90 7.05
C ARG A 242 -17.58 8.83 5.53
N PRO A 243 -18.22 7.94 4.78
CA PRO A 243 -18.05 7.84 3.35
C PRO A 243 -18.29 9.16 2.60
N GLU A 244 -19.30 9.94 3.04
CA GLU A 244 -19.65 11.22 2.41
C GLU A 244 -18.52 12.26 2.57
N ALA A 245 -17.81 12.24 3.73
CA ALA A 245 -16.68 13.12 3.94
C ALA A 245 -15.51 12.77 3.00
N ARG A 246 -15.22 11.49 2.83
CA ARG A 246 -14.21 11.02 1.87
C ARG A 246 -14.59 11.38 0.42
N ALA A 247 -15.84 11.15 0.03
CA ALA A 247 -16.34 11.51 -1.29
C ALA A 247 -16.28 13.02 -1.54
N ARG A 248 -16.49 13.86 -0.51
CA ARG A 248 -16.35 15.32 -0.63
C ARG A 248 -14.91 15.73 -0.91
N VAL A 249 -13.95 15.13 -0.19
CA VAL A 249 -12.52 15.39 -0.43
C VAL A 249 -12.13 14.93 -1.82
N ARG A 250 -12.57 13.73 -2.24
CA ARG A 250 -12.30 13.23 -3.60
C ARG A 250 -12.80 14.19 -4.68
N ARG A 251 -14.03 14.65 -4.57
CA ARG A 251 -14.57 15.65 -5.53
C ARG A 251 -13.76 16.95 -5.56
N ALA A 252 -13.23 17.38 -4.42
CA ALA A 252 -12.34 18.54 -4.38
C ALA A 252 -11.02 18.29 -5.12
N VAL A 253 -10.47 17.08 -5.02
CA VAL A 253 -9.26 16.67 -5.77
C VAL A 253 -9.54 16.64 -7.27
N ASP A 254 -10.64 16.02 -7.67
CA ASP A 254 -11.04 15.92 -9.08
C ASP A 254 -11.28 17.30 -9.68
N GLU A 255 -11.87 18.20 -8.93
CA GLU A 255 -12.09 19.59 -9.35
C GLU A 255 -10.75 20.33 -9.52
N VAL A 256 -9.79 20.15 -8.63
CA VAL A 256 -8.44 20.71 -8.78
C VAL A 256 -7.79 20.16 -10.04
N ALA A 257 -7.77 18.83 -10.20
CA ALA A 257 -7.18 18.18 -11.38
C ALA A 257 -7.82 18.69 -12.68
N ARG A 258 -9.16 18.78 -12.70
CA ARG A 258 -9.92 19.29 -13.84
C ARG A 258 -9.55 20.74 -14.21
N ARG A 259 -9.44 21.63 -13.21
CA ARG A 259 -9.08 23.05 -13.45
C ARG A 259 -7.69 23.22 -14.04
N PHE A 260 -6.71 22.41 -13.60
CA PHE A 260 -5.37 22.43 -14.19
C PHE A 260 -5.38 21.83 -15.60
N ALA A 261 -6.11 20.73 -15.82
CA ALA A 261 -6.26 20.12 -17.13
C ALA A 261 -6.92 21.08 -18.16
N GLU A 262 -7.95 21.84 -17.76
CA GLU A 262 -8.60 22.87 -18.60
C GLU A 262 -7.62 23.97 -19.03
N ARG A 263 -6.66 24.31 -18.18
CA ARG A 263 -5.58 25.27 -18.48
C ARG A 263 -4.42 24.65 -19.25
N ARG A 264 -4.45 23.32 -19.50
CA ARG A 264 -3.34 22.54 -20.05
C ARG A 264 -2.06 22.65 -19.21
N GLU A 265 -2.22 22.78 -17.90
CA GLU A 265 -1.16 22.85 -16.92
C GLU A 265 -1.16 21.59 -16.06
N ALA A 266 0.02 21.15 -15.63
CA ALA A 266 0.10 20.12 -14.61
C ALA A 266 -0.19 20.71 -13.23
N VAL A 267 -0.68 19.89 -12.31
CA VAL A 267 -0.81 20.29 -10.91
C VAL A 267 0.58 20.66 -10.38
N PRO A 268 0.78 21.88 -9.83
CA PRO A 268 2.10 22.33 -9.43
C PRO A 268 2.70 21.42 -8.36
N GLU A 269 3.88 20.91 -8.64
CA GLU A 269 4.66 20.06 -7.75
C GLU A 269 5.72 20.90 -7.00
N LEU A 270 6.07 20.43 -5.81
CA LEU A 270 7.20 20.97 -5.06
C LEU A 270 8.48 20.49 -5.72
N ASP A 271 9.45 21.39 -5.83
CA ASP A 271 10.80 21.05 -6.25
C ASP A 271 11.55 20.45 -5.07
N ASP A 272 11.87 19.15 -5.16
CA ASP A 272 12.55 18.43 -4.09
C ASP A 272 13.89 19.06 -3.72
N ALA A 273 14.65 19.57 -4.69
CA ALA A 273 15.93 20.22 -4.43
C ALA A 273 15.76 21.52 -3.65
N ARG A 274 14.92 22.41 -4.17
CA ARG A 274 14.75 23.77 -3.65
C ARG A 274 13.82 23.80 -2.43
N ASP A 275 12.61 23.22 -2.57
CA ASP A 275 11.55 23.39 -1.57
C ASP A 275 11.80 22.49 -0.35
N LEU A 276 12.28 21.25 -0.53
CA LEU A 276 12.70 20.39 0.58
C LEU A 276 14.10 20.74 1.12
N GLY A 277 14.80 21.67 0.45
CA GLY A 277 16.08 22.19 0.89
C GLY A 277 17.23 21.19 0.80
N LEU A 278 17.20 20.31 -0.22
CA LEU A 278 18.22 19.31 -0.46
C LEU A 278 19.40 19.86 -1.27
N ASP A 279 19.19 20.94 -2.00
CA ASP A 279 20.23 21.58 -2.81
C ASP A 279 21.37 22.09 -1.92
N GLY A 280 22.58 21.62 -2.20
CA GLY A 280 23.79 22.00 -1.47
C GLY A 280 23.92 21.42 -0.05
N LYS A 281 22.90 20.77 0.52
CA LYS A 281 22.94 20.20 1.86
C LYS A 281 23.22 18.70 1.89
N GLU A 282 22.75 17.95 0.88
CA GLU A 282 23.03 16.53 0.73
C GLU A 282 23.82 16.26 -0.55
N ALA A 283 25.13 16.02 -0.43
CA ALA A 283 25.98 15.70 -1.58
C ALA A 283 25.49 14.48 -2.36
N ALA A 284 24.99 13.47 -1.67
CA ALA A 284 24.43 12.26 -2.27
C ALA A 284 23.21 12.54 -3.15
N TYR A 285 22.32 13.46 -2.75
CA TYR A 285 21.17 13.88 -3.57
C TYR A 285 21.64 14.56 -4.86
N GLY A 286 22.56 15.51 -4.78
CA GLY A 286 23.10 16.21 -5.94
C GLY A 286 23.81 15.27 -6.93
N GLU A 287 24.49 14.22 -6.44
CA GLU A 287 25.11 13.20 -7.27
C GLU A 287 24.06 12.33 -7.97
N ALA A 288 23.06 11.84 -7.23
CA ALA A 288 21.97 11.02 -7.77
C ALA A 288 21.16 11.83 -8.82
N ALA A 289 20.84 13.08 -8.56
CA ALA A 289 20.13 13.94 -9.50
C ALA A 289 20.92 14.17 -10.80
N ARG A 290 22.25 14.39 -10.72
CA ARG A 290 23.11 14.48 -11.91
C ARG A 290 23.14 13.20 -12.70
N ARG A 291 23.15 12.04 -12.04
CA ARG A 291 23.08 10.72 -12.68
C ARG A 291 21.78 10.53 -13.44
N VAL A 292 20.64 10.92 -12.86
CA VAL A 292 19.33 10.91 -13.54
C VAL A 292 19.35 11.80 -14.79
N ALA A 293 19.87 13.04 -14.66
CA ALA A 293 19.95 13.95 -15.79
C ALA A 293 20.83 13.39 -16.94
N ALA A 294 21.97 12.77 -16.62
CA ALA A 294 22.85 12.12 -17.61
C ALA A 294 22.14 10.95 -18.32
N LEU A 295 21.44 10.09 -17.57
CA LEU A 295 20.70 8.95 -18.14
C LEU A 295 19.50 9.38 -19.00
N ARG A 296 18.81 10.46 -18.63
CA ARG A 296 17.75 11.03 -19.46
C ARG A 296 18.29 11.58 -20.77
N ALA A 297 19.47 12.23 -20.74
CA ALA A 297 20.13 12.73 -21.96
C ALA A 297 20.62 11.57 -22.86
N GLU A 298 21.02 10.43 -22.27
CA GLU A 298 21.40 9.21 -23.04
C GLU A 298 20.18 8.60 -23.76
N LEU A 299 18.96 8.76 -23.22
CA LEU A 299 17.74 8.19 -23.75
C LEU A 299 16.97 9.13 -24.70
N ALA A 300 17.30 10.42 -24.73
CA ALA A 300 16.68 11.42 -25.59
C ALA A 300 17.29 11.38 -27.00
#